data_73c9d597d1e4384e90993f4129b6a3bb
#
_entry.id   73c9d597d1e4384e90993f4129b6a3bb
#
_cell.length_a   1.000
_cell.length_b   1.000
_cell.length_c   1.000
_cell.angle_alpha   90.00
_cell.angle_beta   90.00
_cell.angle_gamma   90.00
#
_symmetry.space_group_name_H-M   'P 1'
#
loop_
_entity.id
_entity.type
_entity.pdbx_description
1 polymer ?
#
loop_
_entity_poly.entity_id
_entity_poly.type
_entity_poly.pdbx_seq_one_letter_code
_entity_poly.pdbx_strand_id
1 'polypeptide(L)'
;MLNYNHTIKEEKSYQGLQMIEMKPVMKLIVRGKKREFLSAIGKSLNMVLPTKANTSTQSEKLTALWLSPDEWMIFSNGVVKENTNSYDTETLLNKNISKLDLGAVVDVTDQFVRINLKGDKIYNLFQTGSPFNFNDFKNKIGSVTQTILAKIDVIIHNQNKNEVNLFVRRSFSEHLFAWMND
;
A
#
# COMPACT_ATOMS: atom_id res chain seq x y z
N MET A 1 9.48 -23.06 5.32
CA MET A 1 9.08 -21.77 4.71
C MET A 1 7.63 -21.91 4.29
N LEU A 2 6.73 -21.03 4.71
CA LEU A 2 5.33 -21.08 4.29
C LEU A 2 5.26 -20.64 2.82
N ASN A 3 4.64 -21.45 1.98
CA ASN A 3 4.41 -21.08 0.59
C ASN A 3 3.31 -20.01 0.53
N TYR A 4 3.59 -18.88 -0.11
CA TYR A 4 2.58 -17.87 -0.35
C TYR A 4 1.61 -18.38 -1.42
N ASN A 5 0.34 -18.45 -1.06
CA ASN A 5 -0.74 -18.71 -1.99
C ASN A 5 -1.39 -17.40 -2.39
N HIS A 6 -1.36 -17.07 -3.67
CA HIS A 6 -2.11 -15.95 -4.21
C HIS A 6 -3.60 -16.16 -3.96
N THR A 7 -4.29 -15.13 -3.50
CA THR A 7 -5.76 -15.16 -3.35
C THR A 7 -6.43 -15.01 -4.71
N ILE A 8 -5.74 -14.32 -5.63
CA ILE A 8 -6.16 -14.11 -7.01
C ILE A 8 -5.30 -15.02 -7.89
N LYS A 9 -5.91 -16.08 -8.40
CA LYS A 9 -5.18 -17.14 -9.13
C LYS A 9 -4.79 -16.76 -10.55
N GLU A 10 -5.40 -15.72 -11.12
CA GLU A 10 -5.23 -15.37 -12.52
C GLU A 10 -5.09 -13.86 -12.72
N GLU A 11 -4.13 -13.47 -13.53
CA GLU A 11 -4.07 -12.13 -14.10
C GLU A 11 -5.25 -11.94 -15.05
N LYS A 12 -5.92 -10.79 -14.98
CA LYS A 12 -6.99 -10.41 -15.91
C LYS A 12 -6.55 -9.21 -16.75
N SER A 13 -6.75 -9.34 -18.04
CA SER A 13 -6.44 -8.30 -19.01
C SER A 13 -7.63 -8.05 -19.93
N TYR A 14 -8.08 -6.80 -19.94
CA TYR A 14 -9.17 -6.31 -20.78
C TYR A 14 -8.66 -5.15 -21.62
N GLN A 15 -9.42 -4.74 -22.63
CA GLN A 15 -9.09 -3.56 -23.41
C GLN A 15 -9.07 -2.31 -22.52
N GLY A 16 -7.88 -1.76 -22.25
CA GLY A 16 -7.68 -0.56 -21.43
C GLY A 16 -7.64 -0.82 -19.91
N LEU A 17 -7.59 -2.09 -19.47
CA LEU A 17 -7.48 -2.44 -18.05
C LEU A 17 -6.76 -3.78 -17.86
N GLN A 18 -5.68 -3.77 -17.09
CA GLN A 18 -4.98 -4.96 -16.63
C GLN A 18 -5.01 -4.98 -15.11
N MET A 19 -5.26 -6.15 -14.51
CA MET A 19 -5.32 -6.33 -13.08
C MET A 19 -4.51 -7.57 -12.68
N ILE A 20 -3.57 -7.38 -11.74
CA ILE A 20 -2.69 -8.46 -11.27
C ILE A 20 -2.46 -8.36 -9.76
N GLU A 21 -2.56 -9.48 -9.06
CA GLU A 21 -2.06 -9.56 -7.68
C GLU A 21 -0.53 -9.56 -7.70
N MET A 22 0.05 -8.56 -7.03
CA MET A 22 1.50 -8.45 -6.91
C MET A 22 2.03 -9.47 -5.92
N LYS A 23 3.23 -10.00 -6.19
CA LYS A 23 3.95 -10.83 -5.23
C LYS A 23 4.02 -10.13 -3.86
N PRO A 24 4.02 -10.89 -2.76
CA PRO A 24 4.07 -10.30 -1.43
C PRO A 24 5.34 -9.47 -1.26
N VAL A 25 5.15 -8.30 -0.68
CA VAL A 25 6.22 -7.40 -0.27
C VAL A 25 6.00 -7.06 1.19
N MET A 26 7.09 -6.75 1.91
CA MET A 26 6.98 -6.21 3.26
C MET A 26 6.02 -5.02 3.28
N LYS A 27 5.07 -5.03 4.22
CA LYS A 27 4.16 -3.93 4.53
C LYS A 27 4.12 -3.72 6.03
N LEU A 28 4.48 -2.53 6.47
CA LEU A 28 4.48 -2.14 7.88
C LEU A 28 3.53 -0.96 8.08
N ILE A 29 2.72 -1.01 9.13
CA ILE A 29 2.04 0.17 9.66
C ILE A 29 2.93 0.75 10.75
N VAL A 30 3.24 2.04 10.64
CA VAL A 30 3.98 2.78 11.65
C VAL A 30 3.12 3.91 12.19
N ARG A 31 3.11 4.09 13.51
CA ARG A 31 2.30 5.12 14.19
C ARG A 31 3.13 5.89 15.20
N GLY A 32 3.00 7.22 15.17
CA GLY A 32 3.64 8.10 16.14
C GLY A 32 3.34 9.57 15.85
N LYS A 33 3.31 10.40 16.89
CA LYS A 33 2.91 11.82 16.79
C LYS A 33 4.07 12.80 16.96
N LYS A 34 5.15 12.37 17.62
CA LYS A 34 6.24 13.24 18.01
C LYS A 34 7.20 13.50 16.84
N ARG A 35 7.85 14.66 16.85
CA ARG A 35 8.89 14.99 15.86
C ARG A 35 10.05 13.99 15.89
N GLU A 36 10.38 13.50 17.09
CA GLU A 36 11.41 12.49 17.31
C GLU A 36 11.09 11.17 16.58
N PHE A 37 9.81 10.76 16.55
CA PHE A 37 9.34 9.61 15.77
C PHE A 37 9.63 9.79 14.27
N LEU A 38 9.23 10.92 13.68
CA LEU A 38 9.47 11.20 12.27
C LEU A 38 10.97 11.22 11.93
N SER A 39 11.79 11.81 12.81
CA SER A 39 13.24 11.85 12.67
C SER A 39 13.87 10.46 12.77
N ALA A 40 13.40 9.62 13.71
CA ALA A 40 13.90 8.28 13.90
C ALA A 40 13.55 7.36 12.70
N ILE A 41 12.31 7.43 12.19
CA ILE A 41 11.92 6.74 10.95
C ILE A 41 12.80 7.21 9.79
N GLY A 42 12.92 8.52 9.59
CA GLY A 42 13.71 9.10 8.50
C GLY A 42 15.16 8.63 8.49
N LYS A 43 15.79 8.61 9.66
CA LYS A 43 17.18 8.10 9.83
C LYS A 43 17.28 6.60 9.59
N SER A 44 16.30 5.82 10.09
CA SER A 44 16.33 4.36 9.98
C SER A 44 16.13 3.88 8.55
N LEU A 45 15.28 4.54 7.77
CA LEU A 45 14.90 4.12 6.42
C LEU A 45 15.54 4.95 5.30
N ASN A 46 16.28 5.99 5.66
CA ASN A 46 16.80 6.98 4.71
C ASN A 46 15.70 7.53 3.78
N MET A 47 14.54 7.84 4.34
CA MET A 47 13.41 8.41 3.62
C MET A 47 12.58 9.35 4.51
N VAL A 48 11.93 10.33 3.91
CA VAL A 48 11.02 11.24 4.63
C VAL A 48 9.60 10.72 4.52
N LEU A 49 8.91 10.58 5.65
CA LEU A 49 7.48 10.26 5.64
C LEU A 49 6.66 11.43 5.10
N PRO A 50 5.61 11.18 4.31
CA PRO A 50 4.74 12.25 3.84
C PRO A 50 4.00 12.90 5.00
N THR A 51 4.08 14.23 5.10
CA THR A 51 3.40 15.02 6.14
C THR A 51 2.13 15.68 5.63
N LYS A 52 1.99 15.82 4.31
CA LYS A 52 0.76 16.29 3.69
C LYS A 52 -0.24 15.15 3.62
N ALA A 53 -1.48 15.44 4.02
CA ALA A 53 -2.56 14.45 3.98
C ALA A 53 -2.78 13.88 2.58
N ASN A 54 -3.07 12.58 2.53
CA ASN A 54 -3.42 11.85 1.31
C ASN A 54 -2.32 11.87 0.23
N THR A 55 -1.06 11.86 0.65
CA THR A 55 0.11 11.79 -0.24
C THR A 55 1.01 10.61 0.09
N SER A 56 1.93 10.33 -0.81
CA SER A 56 2.99 9.34 -0.63
C SER A 56 4.37 9.96 -0.84
N THR A 57 5.39 9.30 -0.29
CA THR A 57 6.80 9.52 -0.64
C THR A 57 7.41 8.20 -1.05
N GLN A 58 8.35 8.27 -1.98
CA GLN A 58 9.02 7.10 -2.51
C GLN A 58 10.54 7.29 -2.46
N SER A 59 11.25 6.26 -2.02
CA SER A 59 12.68 6.08 -2.20
C SER A 59 12.93 4.97 -3.23
N GLU A 60 14.19 4.65 -3.51
CA GLU A 60 14.56 3.53 -4.38
C GLU A 60 13.94 2.20 -3.91
N LYS A 61 13.93 1.94 -2.61
CA LYS A 61 13.56 0.64 -2.02
C LYS A 61 12.17 0.61 -1.39
N LEU A 62 11.66 1.74 -0.93
CA LEU A 62 10.46 1.83 -0.11
C LEU A 62 9.51 2.91 -0.62
N THR A 63 8.23 2.69 -0.37
CA THR A 63 7.17 3.69 -0.54
C THR A 63 6.42 3.83 0.78
N ALA A 64 6.18 5.07 1.22
CA ALA A 64 5.38 5.40 2.39
C ALA A 64 4.10 6.11 1.96
N LEU A 65 2.96 5.63 2.44
CA LEU A 65 1.63 6.18 2.22
C LEU A 65 1.16 6.87 3.50
N TRP A 66 0.70 8.10 3.42
CA TRP A 66 0.02 8.77 4.52
C TRP A 66 -1.40 8.19 4.70
N LEU A 67 -1.72 7.68 5.86
CA LEU A 67 -3.04 7.12 6.18
C LEU A 67 -3.81 8.02 7.15
N SER A 68 -3.12 8.59 8.15
CA SER A 68 -3.68 9.54 9.10
C SER A 68 -2.59 10.49 9.60
N PRO A 69 -2.91 11.53 10.37
CA PRO A 69 -1.89 12.46 10.92
C PRO A 69 -0.79 11.77 11.73
N ASP A 70 -1.02 10.57 12.22
CA ASP A 70 -0.10 9.81 13.05
C ASP A 70 0.13 8.37 12.55
N GLU A 71 -0.26 8.05 11.30
CA GLU A 71 -0.19 6.69 10.77
C GLU A 71 0.22 6.66 9.30
N TRP A 72 1.16 5.77 8.99
CA TRP A 72 1.66 5.54 7.63
C TRP A 72 1.77 4.05 7.34
N MET A 73 1.49 3.66 6.10
CA MET A 73 1.87 2.36 5.59
C MET A 73 3.18 2.49 4.82
N ILE A 74 4.18 1.69 5.17
CA ILE A 74 5.46 1.60 4.46
C ILE A 74 5.53 0.23 3.79
N PHE A 75 5.82 0.19 2.50
CA PHE A 75 5.99 -1.08 1.80
C PHE A 75 7.22 -1.08 0.90
N SER A 76 7.76 -2.28 0.65
CA SER A 76 8.90 -2.46 -0.25
C SER A 76 8.48 -2.33 -1.72
N ASN A 77 9.30 -1.64 -2.53
CA ASN A 77 9.08 -1.50 -3.97
C ASN A 77 9.45 -2.78 -4.74
N GLY A 78 10.37 -3.58 -4.20
CA GLY A 78 10.80 -4.85 -4.77
C GLY A 78 10.19 -6.06 -4.07
N VAL A 79 10.16 -7.18 -4.78
CA VAL A 79 9.77 -8.48 -4.21
C VAL A 79 10.75 -8.84 -3.11
N VAL A 80 10.24 -9.34 -1.98
CA VAL A 80 11.08 -9.94 -0.95
C VAL A 80 11.82 -11.12 -1.59
N LYS A 81 13.15 -11.04 -1.69
CA LYS A 81 13.95 -12.17 -2.14
C LYS A 81 13.79 -13.30 -1.11
N GLU A 82 13.62 -14.52 -1.57
CA GLU A 82 13.36 -15.69 -0.74
C GLU A 82 14.35 -15.88 0.42
N ASN A 83 15.54 -15.28 0.35
CA ASN A 83 16.61 -15.39 1.34
C ASN A 83 16.89 -14.08 2.12
N THR A 84 16.14 -13.00 1.89
CA THR A 84 16.23 -11.80 2.72
C THR A 84 15.09 -11.82 3.73
N ASN A 85 15.44 -11.85 5.02
CA ASN A 85 14.46 -11.72 6.08
C ASN A 85 13.73 -10.41 5.89
N SER A 86 12.46 -10.47 5.47
CA SER A 86 11.55 -9.30 5.41
C SER A 86 11.46 -8.59 6.78
N TYR A 87 11.89 -9.27 7.82
CA TYR A 87 11.95 -8.81 9.20
C TYR A 87 13.09 -7.85 9.53
N ASP A 88 14.09 -7.69 8.66
CA ASP A 88 15.24 -6.81 8.98
C ASP A 88 14.80 -5.36 9.16
N THR A 89 13.94 -4.85 8.28
CA THR A 89 13.39 -3.49 8.39
C THR A 89 12.48 -3.36 9.60
N GLU A 90 11.62 -4.34 9.86
CA GLU A 90 10.77 -4.38 11.04
C GLU A 90 11.62 -4.41 12.33
N THR A 91 12.63 -5.28 12.39
CA THR A 91 13.54 -5.39 13.53
C THR A 91 14.28 -4.08 13.78
N LEU A 92 14.78 -3.43 12.71
CA LEU A 92 15.43 -2.12 12.80
C LEU A 92 14.49 -1.05 13.35
N LEU A 93 13.27 -0.98 12.85
CA LEU A 93 12.27 -0.02 13.30
C LEU A 93 11.79 -0.33 14.72
N ASN A 94 11.59 -1.59 15.08
CA ASN A 94 11.26 -1.96 16.45
C ASN A 94 12.33 -1.52 17.45
N LYS A 95 13.62 -1.67 17.08
CA LYS A 95 14.74 -1.22 17.90
C LYS A 95 14.76 0.31 18.07
N ASN A 96 14.53 1.05 16.97
CA ASN A 96 14.73 2.50 16.94
C ASN A 96 13.45 3.28 17.27
N ILE A 97 12.29 2.65 17.28
CA ILE A 97 10.99 3.28 17.49
C ILE A 97 10.28 2.68 18.69
N SER A 98 9.89 1.39 18.62
CA SER A 98 9.04 0.78 19.64
C SER A 98 9.76 0.62 20.98
N LYS A 99 11.03 0.17 20.98
CA LYS A 99 11.83 0.04 22.21
C LYS A 99 12.20 1.38 22.85
N LEU A 100 12.15 2.47 22.11
CA LEU A 100 12.41 3.82 22.62
C LEU A 100 11.11 4.58 22.96
N ASP A 101 9.98 3.91 22.93
CA ASP A 101 8.67 4.47 23.26
C ASP A 101 8.30 5.73 22.40
N LEU A 102 8.80 5.77 21.17
CA LEU A 102 8.53 6.84 20.22
C LEU A 102 7.24 6.62 19.44
N GLY A 103 6.83 5.36 19.27
CA GLY A 103 5.68 4.97 18.50
C GLY A 103 5.53 3.45 18.37
N ALA A 104 4.67 3.01 17.47
CA ALA A 104 4.41 1.59 17.21
C ALA A 104 4.80 1.23 15.78
N VAL A 105 5.24 -0.01 15.61
CA VAL A 105 5.53 -0.65 14.32
C VAL A 105 4.81 -1.99 14.30
N VAL A 106 4.00 -2.23 13.27
CA VAL A 106 3.21 -3.45 13.14
C VAL A 106 3.40 -4.03 11.74
N ASP A 107 3.79 -5.29 11.65
CA ASP A 107 3.83 -6.02 10.39
C ASP A 107 2.41 -6.36 9.92
N VAL A 108 2.06 -5.89 8.73
CA VAL A 108 0.78 -6.14 8.05
C VAL A 108 0.99 -6.79 6.68
N THR A 109 2.16 -7.41 6.47
CA THR A 109 2.54 -8.04 5.20
C THR A 109 1.49 -9.01 4.70
N ASP A 110 1.00 -9.87 5.58
CA ASP A 110 -0.01 -10.87 5.25
C ASP A 110 -1.46 -10.38 5.41
N GLN A 111 -1.66 -9.23 6.03
CA GLN A 111 -3.00 -8.65 6.21
C GLN A 111 -3.54 -8.06 4.91
N PHE A 112 -2.68 -7.46 4.09
CA PHE A 112 -3.07 -6.79 2.86
C PHE A 112 -2.54 -7.50 1.63
N VAL A 113 -3.41 -7.67 0.64
CA VAL A 113 -3.05 -8.00 -0.74
C VAL A 113 -2.87 -6.70 -1.52
N ARG A 114 -1.85 -6.64 -2.37
CA ARG A 114 -1.63 -5.55 -3.31
C ARG A 114 -2.03 -5.99 -4.70
N ILE A 115 -3.04 -5.35 -5.25
CA ILE A 115 -3.47 -5.50 -6.64
C ILE A 115 -2.95 -4.29 -7.42
N ASN A 116 -2.17 -4.52 -8.46
CA ASN A 116 -1.76 -3.49 -9.38
C ASN A 116 -2.74 -3.43 -10.56
N LEU A 117 -3.25 -2.24 -10.84
CA LEU A 117 -4.12 -1.96 -11.97
C LEU A 117 -3.39 -1.04 -12.95
N LYS A 118 -3.41 -1.40 -14.24
CA LYS A 118 -2.84 -0.60 -15.32
C LYS A 118 -3.87 -0.37 -16.42
N GLY A 119 -3.87 0.83 -16.97
CA GLY A 119 -4.73 1.20 -18.09
C GLY A 119 -5.50 2.50 -17.88
N ASP A 120 -6.19 2.93 -18.92
CA ASP A 120 -6.95 4.19 -18.92
C ASP A 120 -8.36 4.04 -18.33
N LYS A 121 -8.87 2.81 -18.19
CA LYS A 121 -10.21 2.51 -17.66
C LYS A 121 -10.25 2.26 -16.15
N ILE A 122 -9.13 2.36 -15.43
CA ILE A 122 -9.06 2.12 -13.97
C ILE A 122 -10.11 2.96 -13.21
N TYR A 123 -10.15 4.25 -13.50
CA TYR A 123 -11.03 5.16 -12.76
C TYR A 123 -12.51 5.02 -13.16
N ASN A 124 -12.79 4.53 -14.38
CA ASN A 124 -14.15 4.16 -14.78
C ASN A 124 -14.64 3.00 -13.91
N LEU A 125 -13.81 1.96 -13.76
CA LEU A 125 -14.10 0.84 -12.85
C LEU A 125 -14.33 1.32 -11.41
N PHE A 126 -13.44 2.16 -10.87
CA PHE A 126 -13.57 2.62 -9.48
C PHE A 126 -14.84 3.45 -9.24
N GLN A 127 -15.27 4.25 -10.22
CA GLN A 127 -16.49 5.06 -10.12
C GLN A 127 -17.77 4.23 -10.03
N THR A 128 -17.77 2.97 -10.50
CA THR A 128 -18.95 2.10 -10.41
C THR A 128 -19.21 1.58 -9.01
N GLY A 129 -18.16 1.51 -8.15
CA GLY A 129 -18.28 0.90 -6.82
C GLY A 129 -17.81 1.76 -5.65
N SER A 130 -17.37 2.99 -5.89
CA SER A 130 -16.86 3.89 -4.85
C SER A 130 -17.58 5.24 -4.86
N PRO A 131 -17.93 5.80 -3.68
CA PRO A 131 -18.48 7.15 -3.58
C PRO A 131 -17.41 8.24 -3.73
N PHE A 132 -16.13 7.88 -3.80
CA PHE A 132 -15.02 8.82 -3.87
C PHE A 132 -14.95 9.48 -5.27
N ASN A 133 -14.73 10.80 -5.30
CA ASN A 133 -14.54 11.53 -6.55
C ASN A 133 -13.07 11.43 -7.00
N PHE A 134 -12.82 10.66 -8.05
CA PHE A 134 -11.49 10.44 -8.60
C PHE A 134 -11.00 11.51 -9.59
N ASN A 135 -11.79 12.56 -9.91
CA ASN A 135 -11.44 13.51 -10.95
C ASN A 135 -10.13 14.25 -10.70
N ASP A 136 -9.91 14.71 -9.47
CA ASP A 136 -8.65 15.33 -9.08
C ASP A 136 -7.56 14.31 -8.76
N PHE A 137 -7.95 13.18 -8.18
CA PHE A 137 -7.05 12.12 -7.76
C PHE A 137 -6.27 11.52 -8.92
N LYS A 138 -6.93 11.23 -10.06
CA LYS A 138 -6.30 10.63 -11.24
C LYS A 138 -5.17 11.46 -11.84
N ASN A 139 -5.19 12.78 -11.63
CA ASN A 139 -4.21 13.70 -12.20
C ASN A 139 -3.03 13.98 -11.23
N LYS A 140 -3.08 13.46 -10.00
CA LYS A 140 -2.05 13.71 -8.97
C LYS A 140 -1.30 12.43 -8.66
N ILE A 141 -0.17 12.21 -9.33
CA ILE A 141 0.74 11.09 -9.02
C ILE A 141 1.19 11.21 -7.57
N GLY A 142 1.28 10.08 -6.87
CA GLY A 142 1.60 10.01 -5.44
C GLY A 142 0.43 10.28 -4.51
N SER A 143 -0.78 10.54 -5.02
CA SER A 143 -1.97 10.66 -4.18
C SER A 143 -2.39 9.32 -3.58
N VAL A 144 -2.88 9.40 -2.35
CA VAL A 144 -3.39 8.26 -1.58
C VAL A 144 -4.82 8.55 -1.17
N THR A 145 -5.69 7.56 -1.17
CA THR A 145 -7.02 7.67 -0.57
C THR A 145 -7.41 6.38 0.13
N GLN A 146 -8.14 6.51 1.22
CA GLN A 146 -8.84 5.42 1.87
C GLN A 146 -10.32 5.61 1.59
N THR A 147 -10.94 4.60 1.00
CA THR A 147 -12.34 4.65 0.60
C THR A 147 -12.93 3.25 0.58
N ILE A 148 -14.18 3.13 0.24
CA ILE A 148 -14.80 1.84 -0.06
C ILE A 148 -14.86 1.62 -1.58
N LEU A 149 -14.67 0.35 -1.97
CA LEU A 149 -14.91 -0.13 -3.33
C LEU A 149 -15.73 -1.41 -3.21
N ALA A 150 -16.91 -1.46 -3.84
CA ALA A 150 -17.87 -2.57 -3.69
C ALA A 150 -18.20 -2.88 -2.21
N LYS A 151 -18.35 -1.84 -1.38
CA LYS A 151 -18.58 -1.93 0.10
C LYS A 151 -17.40 -2.49 0.90
N ILE A 152 -16.22 -2.64 0.32
CA ILE A 152 -14.99 -3.13 0.96
C ILE A 152 -14.02 -1.98 1.15
N ASP A 153 -13.45 -1.86 2.36
CA ASP A 153 -12.41 -0.87 2.67
C ASP A 153 -11.15 -1.13 1.85
N VAL A 154 -10.66 -0.11 1.18
CA VAL A 154 -9.46 -0.16 0.36
C VAL A 154 -8.57 1.06 0.57
N ILE A 155 -7.27 0.88 0.35
CA ILE A 155 -6.30 1.96 0.22
C ILE A 155 -5.90 2.01 -1.25
N ILE A 156 -6.03 3.16 -1.87
CA ILE A 156 -5.71 3.38 -3.28
C ILE A 156 -4.55 4.36 -3.37
N HIS A 157 -3.48 3.94 -4.04
CA HIS A 157 -2.28 4.75 -4.28
C HIS A 157 -2.12 4.96 -5.79
N ASN A 158 -2.23 6.20 -6.23
CA ASN A 158 -1.96 6.62 -7.60
C ASN A 158 -0.45 6.63 -7.84
N GLN A 159 0.10 5.50 -8.28
CA GLN A 159 1.55 5.30 -8.40
C GLN A 159 2.12 6.05 -9.60
N ASN A 160 1.39 6.03 -10.72
CA ASN A 160 1.84 6.63 -11.97
C ASN A 160 0.64 6.95 -12.86
N LYS A 161 0.86 7.64 -13.99
CA LYS A 161 -0.19 7.85 -14.98
C LYS A 161 -0.72 6.48 -15.45
N ASN A 162 -2.03 6.27 -15.28
CA ASN A 162 -2.69 5.01 -15.63
C ASN A 162 -2.14 3.77 -14.90
N GLU A 163 -1.58 3.95 -13.70
CA GLU A 163 -1.13 2.85 -12.85
C GLU A 163 -1.44 3.12 -11.38
N VAL A 164 -2.15 2.19 -10.75
CA VAL A 164 -2.63 2.31 -9.38
C VAL A 164 -2.31 1.05 -8.59
N ASN A 165 -1.84 1.21 -7.35
CA ASN A 165 -1.82 0.13 -6.36
C ASN A 165 -3.10 0.20 -5.52
N LEU A 166 -3.81 -0.90 -5.48
CA LEU A 166 -4.98 -1.14 -4.63
C LEU A 166 -4.59 -2.10 -3.52
N PHE A 167 -4.72 -1.66 -2.26
CA PHE A 167 -4.51 -2.52 -1.11
C PHE A 167 -5.86 -2.86 -0.50
N VAL A 168 -6.10 -4.14 -0.34
CA VAL A 168 -7.33 -4.71 0.24
C VAL A 168 -6.96 -5.76 1.28
N ARG A 169 -7.77 -5.91 2.33
CA ARG A 169 -7.56 -6.99 3.29
C ARG A 169 -7.64 -8.35 2.59
N ARG A 170 -6.71 -9.25 2.91
CA ARG A 170 -6.61 -10.57 2.29
C ARG A 170 -7.94 -11.32 2.29
N SER A 171 -8.69 -11.26 3.38
CA SER A 171 -9.99 -11.95 3.50
C SER A 171 -11.06 -11.47 2.52
N PHE A 172 -10.92 -10.28 1.96
CA PHE A 172 -11.86 -9.70 1.00
C PHE A 172 -11.31 -9.62 -0.43
N SER A 173 -10.05 -9.99 -0.64
CA SER A 173 -9.37 -9.78 -1.93
C SER A 173 -9.98 -10.59 -3.07
N GLU A 174 -10.34 -11.85 -2.82
CA GLU A 174 -10.97 -12.70 -3.83
C GLU A 174 -12.35 -12.16 -4.24
N HIS A 175 -13.17 -11.77 -3.24
CA HIS A 175 -14.49 -11.18 -3.50
C HIS A 175 -14.40 -9.86 -4.27
N LEU A 176 -13.48 -8.96 -3.84
CA LEU A 176 -13.28 -7.69 -4.54
C LEU A 176 -12.80 -7.91 -5.97
N PHE A 177 -11.88 -8.85 -6.18
CA PHE A 177 -11.37 -9.15 -7.51
C PHE A 177 -12.45 -9.74 -8.43
N ALA A 178 -13.29 -10.64 -7.91
CA ALA A 178 -14.42 -11.16 -8.65
C ALA A 178 -15.36 -10.03 -9.10
N TRP A 179 -15.73 -9.14 -8.17
CA TRP A 179 -16.56 -7.98 -8.47
C TRP A 179 -15.93 -7.05 -9.54
N MET A 180 -14.61 -6.85 -9.51
CA MET A 180 -13.93 -6.04 -10.53
C MET A 180 -13.91 -6.68 -11.93
N ASN A 181 -14.18 -7.99 -12.02
CA ASN A 181 -14.23 -8.73 -13.28
C ASN A 181 -15.64 -8.83 -13.89
N ASP A 182 -16.68 -8.58 -13.12
CA ASP A 182 -18.08 -8.60 -13.56
C ASP A 182 -18.45 -7.30 -14.29
#